data_d9ab82cd53ae8e20a68b25d226c6202c
#
_entry.id   d9ab82cd53ae8e20a68b25d226c6202c
#
_cell.length_a   1.000
_cell.length_b   1.000
_cell.length_c   1.000
_cell.angle_alpha   90.00
_cell.angle_beta   90.00
_cell.angle_gamma   90.00
#
_symmetry.space_group_name_H-M   'P 1'
#
loop_
_entity.id
_entity.type
_entity.pdbx_description
1 polymer ?
#
loop_
_entity_poly.entity_id
_entity_poly.type
_entity_poly.pdbx_seq_one_letter_code
_entity_poly.pdbx_strand_id
1 'polypeptide(L)'
;MYIHERDNWTSFRWDTANLTAILEEVNRKQGMLYGRLSSLGFDSKVKAMAENITYDIVYSSEIEGIRLNMDEVRSSVARKLGIENVKCTAPSHYVDSVVAVMLEAVGNYNLQLTKEKLCAWQAAFFPAGFSDGCKIETGQYRTNEEHIVSGMFGRERIHYIAPWPERIESEMNKFIDWFNHDESCSSVIRSAIAHLWFVSIHPFEDGNGRLARILSDIILARGDKSEFRFYNISSQINKDKNHYYNILEKTQHGDGDITEWISWYASTLSLALDEAETTVSTILNKSMFWQKASSIALNQRQTDMLNLFLDGYEAKITSKTWASLAKCSKDTAIRDIQDLIR
;
A
#
# COMPACT_ATOMS: atom_id res chain seq x y z
N MET A 1 -26.85 14.08 -9.46
CA MET A 1 -25.81 14.92 -10.10
C MET A 1 -24.50 14.51 -9.50
N TYR A 2 -23.56 14.07 -10.32
CA TYR A 2 -22.22 13.66 -9.90
C TYR A 2 -21.26 14.85 -9.92
N ILE A 3 -20.15 14.74 -9.17
CA ILE A 3 -19.16 15.81 -9.04
C ILE A 3 -18.63 16.27 -10.41
N HIS A 4 -18.37 15.34 -11.34
CA HIS A 4 -17.84 15.65 -12.69
C HIS A 4 -18.85 16.29 -13.66
N GLU A 5 -20.13 16.36 -13.29
CA GLU A 5 -21.17 17.05 -14.07
C GLU A 5 -21.23 18.56 -13.76
N ARG A 6 -20.43 19.00 -12.76
CA ARG A 6 -20.37 20.41 -12.38
C ARG A 6 -19.35 21.17 -13.22
N ASP A 7 -19.60 22.44 -13.44
CA ASP A 7 -18.62 23.33 -14.05
C ASP A 7 -17.37 23.42 -13.16
N ASN A 8 -16.20 23.29 -13.77
CA ASN A 8 -14.91 23.34 -13.08
C ASN A 8 -14.82 22.35 -11.89
N TRP A 9 -15.36 21.14 -12.03
CA TRP A 9 -15.44 20.12 -10.98
C TRP A 9 -14.09 19.74 -10.35
N THR A 10 -12.99 20.01 -11.03
CA THR A 10 -11.61 19.77 -10.56
C THR A 10 -11.08 20.89 -9.66
N SER A 11 -11.84 21.99 -9.51
CA SER A 11 -11.53 23.07 -8.55
C SER A 11 -12.03 22.68 -7.17
N PHE A 12 -11.42 21.65 -6.59
CA PHE A 12 -11.76 21.15 -5.25
C PHE A 12 -11.55 22.22 -4.18
N ARG A 13 -12.45 22.24 -3.20
CA ARG A 13 -12.41 23.13 -2.03
C ARG A 13 -12.32 22.31 -0.76
N TRP A 14 -11.66 22.84 0.24
CA TRP A 14 -11.62 22.24 1.58
C TRP A 14 -11.44 23.31 2.65
N ASP A 15 -11.90 22.99 3.85
CA ASP A 15 -11.70 23.82 5.03
C ASP A 15 -10.38 23.45 5.73
N THR A 16 -9.36 24.29 5.52
CA THR A 16 -8.03 24.09 6.09
C THR A 16 -8.05 24.11 7.63
N ALA A 17 -8.91 24.91 8.26
CA ALA A 17 -8.99 24.99 9.71
C ALA A 17 -9.42 23.66 10.32
N ASN A 18 -10.41 23.00 9.72
CA ASN A 18 -10.88 21.69 10.15
C ASN A 18 -9.87 20.56 9.92
N LEU A 19 -8.91 20.74 9.01
CA LEU A 19 -7.90 19.73 8.68
C LEU A 19 -6.57 19.93 9.43
N THR A 20 -6.33 21.09 10.03
CA THR A 20 -5.03 21.45 10.63
C THR A 20 -4.55 20.40 11.62
N ALA A 21 -5.37 20.01 12.59
CA ALA A 21 -4.97 19.07 13.64
C ALA A 21 -4.54 17.70 13.11
N ILE A 22 -5.31 17.13 12.17
CA ILE A 22 -4.98 15.80 11.61
C ILE A 22 -3.75 15.88 10.70
N LEU A 23 -3.58 16.95 9.93
CA LEU A 23 -2.41 17.13 9.07
C LEU A 23 -1.13 17.33 9.89
N GLU A 24 -1.19 18.08 10.99
CA GLU A 24 -0.06 18.21 11.93
C GLU A 24 0.31 16.87 12.55
N GLU A 25 -0.68 16.08 12.95
CA GLU A 25 -0.47 14.73 13.49
C GLU A 25 0.23 13.82 12.48
N VAL A 26 -0.25 13.78 11.22
CA VAL A 26 0.35 13.01 10.14
C VAL A 26 1.79 13.44 9.90
N ASN A 27 2.04 14.74 9.75
CA ASN A 27 3.40 15.27 9.53
C ASN A 27 4.35 14.90 10.66
N ARG A 28 3.89 15.01 11.93
CA ARG A 28 4.67 14.62 13.10
C ARG A 28 5.01 13.12 13.06
N LYS A 29 4.03 12.26 12.78
CA LYS A 29 4.23 10.80 12.67
C LYS A 29 5.19 10.44 11.54
N GLN A 30 5.05 11.05 10.36
CA GLN A 30 5.99 10.86 9.24
C GLN A 30 7.41 11.24 9.66
N GLY A 31 7.60 12.42 10.27
CA GLY A 31 8.91 12.87 10.74
C GLY A 31 9.51 11.93 11.78
N MET A 32 8.71 11.42 12.73
CA MET A 32 9.17 10.44 13.72
C MET A 32 9.58 9.11 13.07
N LEU A 33 8.77 8.57 12.16
CA LEU A 33 9.04 7.33 11.45
C LEU A 33 10.35 7.42 10.66
N TYR A 34 10.53 8.45 9.84
CA TYR A 34 11.75 8.65 9.05
C TYR A 34 12.98 8.94 9.93
N GLY A 35 12.81 9.66 11.03
CA GLY A 35 13.86 9.85 12.02
C GLY A 35 14.37 8.53 12.61
N ARG A 36 13.46 7.60 12.96
CA ARG A 36 13.84 6.26 13.45
C ARG A 36 14.45 5.39 12.35
N LEU A 37 13.89 5.44 11.14
CA LEU A 37 14.42 4.71 9.99
C LEU A 37 15.85 5.14 9.65
N SER A 38 16.24 6.39 9.94
CA SER A 38 17.62 6.84 9.70
C SER A 38 18.66 6.05 10.48
N SER A 39 18.28 5.48 11.63
CA SER A 39 19.16 4.67 12.49
C SER A 39 19.24 3.19 12.05
N LEU A 40 18.37 2.74 11.13
CA LEU A 40 18.46 1.38 10.59
C LEU A 40 19.58 1.24 9.56
N GLY A 41 20.30 0.12 9.61
CA GLY A 41 21.22 -0.28 8.54
C GLY A 41 20.47 -0.55 7.22
N PHE A 42 21.20 -0.48 6.10
CA PHE A 42 20.65 -0.62 4.75
C PHE A 42 19.83 -1.91 4.57
N ASP A 43 20.37 -3.07 4.96
CA ASP A 43 19.70 -4.37 4.81
C ASP A 43 18.36 -4.42 5.58
N SER A 44 18.31 -3.80 6.77
CA SER A 44 17.08 -3.75 7.57
C SER A 44 16.02 -2.85 6.93
N LYS A 45 16.45 -1.74 6.31
CA LYS A 45 15.55 -0.86 5.54
C LYS A 45 14.96 -1.59 4.33
N VAL A 46 15.81 -2.28 3.56
CA VAL A 46 15.36 -3.03 2.37
C VAL A 46 14.36 -4.13 2.76
N LYS A 47 14.61 -4.84 3.87
CA LYS A 47 13.67 -5.87 4.37
C LYS A 47 12.34 -5.26 4.83
N ALA A 48 12.37 -4.17 5.59
CA ALA A 48 11.16 -3.48 6.03
C ALA A 48 10.35 -2.94 4.85
N MET A 49 11.01 -2.38 3.84
CA MET A 49 10.38 -1.93 2.61
C MET A 49 9.76 -3.10 1.84
N ALA A 50 10.47 -4.23 1.71
CA ALA A 50 9.97 -5.41 1.01
C ALA A 50 8.69 -5.96 1.65
N GLU A 51 8.63 -6.02 2.98
CA GLU A 51 7.42 -6.42 3.71
C GLU A 51 6.28 -5.42 3.48
N ASN A 52 6.55 -4.11 3.58
CA ASN A 52 5.53 -3.09 3.34
C ASN A 52 4.95 -3.17 1.93
N ILE A 53 5.80 -3.30 0.90
CA ILE A 53 5.37 -3.45 -0.50
C ILE A 53 4.56 -4.74 -0.68
N THR A 54 4.98 -5.84 -0.04
CA THR A 54 4.25 -7.10 -0.08
C THR A 54 2.82 -6.94 0.44
N TYR A 55 2.67 -6.33 1.61
CA TYR A 55 1.35 -6.05 2.19
C TYR A 55 0.53 -5.09 1.34
N ASP A 56 1.15 -4.04 0.79
CA ASP A 56 0.44 -3.07 -0.04
C ASP A 56 -0.16 -3.72 -1.29
N ILE A 57 0.62 -4.54 -1.99
CA ILE A 57 0.15 -5.28 -3.17
C ILE A 57 -1.01 -6.21 -2.82
N VAL A 58 -0.87 -6.97 -1.72
CA VAL A 58 -1.90 -7.93 -1.30
C VAL A 58 -3.18 -7.21 -0.90
N TYR A 59 -3.11 -6.22 -0.02
CA TYR A 59 -4.30 -5.51 0.46
C TYR A 59 -4.93 -4.62 -0.63
N SER A 60 -4.11 -3.97 -1.47
CA SER A 60 -4.63 -3.23 -2.62
C SER A 60 -5.40 -4.11 -3.59
N SER A 61 -4.96 -5.35 -3.79
CA SER A 61 -5.68 -6.34 -4.61
C SER A 61 -6.95 -6.85 -3.88
N GLU A 62 -6.87 -7.08 -2.57
CA GLU A 62 -8.00 -7.58 -1.77
C GLU A 62 -9.15 -6.56 -1.66
N ILE A 63 -8.85 -5.24 -1.69
CA ILE A 63 -9.86 -4.19 -1.79
C ILE A 63 -10.73 -4.40 -3.04
N GLU A 64 -10.15 -4.83 -4.15
CA GLU A 64 -10.85 -5.14 -5.41
C GLU A 64 -11.38 -6.59 -5.47
N GLY A 65 -11.34 -7.33 -4.36
CA GLY A 65 -11.83 -8.72 -4.29
C GLY A 65 -10.85 -9.77 -4.83
N ILE A 66 -9.65 -9.38 -5.25
CA ILE A 66 -8.62 -10.27 -5.80
C ILE A 66 -7.74 -10.79 -4.66
N ARG A 67 -7.73 -12.10 -4.43
CA ARG A 67 -6.90 -12.73 -3.40
C ARG A 67 -5.58 -13.19 -3.99
N LEU A 68 -4.48 -12.59 -3.54
CA LEU A 68 -3.13 -13.00 -3.91
C LEU A 68 -2.53 -13.90 -2.83
N ASN A 69 -1.67 -14.82 -3.25
CA ASN A 69 -0.87 -15.62 -2.32
C ASN A 69 0.28 -14.75 -1.77
N MET A 70 0.27 -14.50 -0.47
CA MET A 70 1.27 -13.66 0.22
C MET A 70 2.70 -14.15 -0.01
N ASP A 71 2.95 -15.49 -0.02
CA ASP A 71 4.28 -16.06 -0.20
C ASP A 71 4.79 -15.89 -1.63
N GLU A 72 3.91 -15.92 -2.63
CA GLU A 72 4.26 -15.62 -4.02
C GLU A 72 4.65 -14.14 -4.17
N VAL A 73 3.86 -13.23 -3.60
CA VAL A 73 4.15 -11.78 -3.65
C VAL A 73 5.46 -11.49 -2.93
N ARG A 74 5.65 -12.01 -1.72
CA ARG A 74 6.90 -11.85 -0.96
C ARG A 74 8.12 -12.36 -1.72
N SER A 75 8.00 -13.54 -2.35
CA SER A 75 9.08 -14.13 -3.15
C SER A 75 9.42 -13.29 -4.38
N SER A 76 8.40 -12.73 -5.06
CA SER A 76 8.59 -11.86 -6.22
C SER A 76 9.25 -10.54 -5.83
N VAL A 77 8.77 -9.90 -4.75
CA VAL A 77 9.36 -8.66 -4.21
C VAL A 77 10.81 -8.88 -3.81
N ALA A 78 11.09 -9.92 -3.01
CA ALA A 78 12.44 -10.22 -2.55
C ALA A 78 13.42 -10.45 -3.72
N ARG A 79 12.99 -11.22 -4.72
CA ARG A 79 13.81 -11.48 -5.92
C ARG A 79 14.13 -10.20 -6.69
N LYS A 80 13.14 -9.32 -6.89
CA LYS A 80 13.33 -8.06 -7.62
C LYS A 80 14.19 -7.05 -6.85
N LEU A 81 14.19 -7.12 -5.52
CA LEU A 81 15.04 -6.29 -4.65
C LEU A 81 16.40 -6.92 -4.34
N GLY A 82 16.71 -8.12 -4.85
CA GLY A 82 17.97 -8.80 -4.62
C GLY A 82 18.16 -9.29 -3.19
N ILE A 83 17.06 -9.56 -2.45
CA ILE A 83 17.13 -10.07 -1.07
C ILE A 83 17.36 -11.58 -1.12
N GLU A 84 18.49 -12.01 -0.57
CA GLU A 84 18.86 -13.43 -0.46
C GLU A 84 18.16 -14.13 0.71
N ASN A 85 18.15 -15.48 0.66
CA ASN A 85 17.64 -16.36 1.73
C ASN A 85 16.13 -16.23 2.06
N VAL A 86 15.30 -15.78 1.11
CA VAL A 86 13.84 -15.86 1.22
C VAL A 86 13.38 -17.21 0.66
N LYS A 87 12.46 -17.88 1.39
CA LYS A 87 11.84 -19.12 0.90
C LYS A 87 11.17 -18.85 -0.44
N CYS A 88 11.70 -19.47 -1.49
CA CYS A 88 11.30 -19.18 -2.86
C CYS A 88 10.01 -19.96 -3.21
N THR A 89 8.91 -19.25 -3.35
CA THR A 89 7.70 -19.75 -4.01
C THR A 89 7.68 -19.15 -5.41
N ALA A 90 7.52 -19.99 -6.46
CA ALA A 90 7.48 -19.48 -7.83
C ALA A 90 6.21 -18.62 -8.01
N PRO A 91 6.34 -17.31 -8.27
CA PRO A 91 5.19 -16.45 -8.46
C PRO A 91 4.55 -16.70 -9.82
N SER A 92 3.25 -16.49 -9.90
CA SER A 92 2.53 -16.45 -11.18
C SER A 92 2.98 -15.23 -12.00
N HIS A 93 2.79 -15.28 -13.32
CA HIS A 93 3.05 -14.12 -14.20
C HIS A 93 2.27 -12.88 -13.77
N TYR A 94 1.05 -13.07 -13.31
CA TYR A 94 0.21 -11.98 -12.79
C TYR A 94 0.85 -11.31 -11.57
N VAL A 95 1.25 -12.08 -10.56
CA VAL A 95 1.93 -11.56 -9.37
C VAL A 95 3.20 -10.81 -9.74
N ASP A 96 4.01 -11.38 -10.62
CA ASP A 96 5.25 -10.73 -11.07
C ASP A 96 5.00 -9.40 -11.77
N SER A 97 3.93 -9.31 -12.56
CA SER A 97 3.56 -8.08 -13.27
C SER A 97 3.09 -7.00 -12.29
N VAL A 98 2.22 -7.35 -11.34
CA VAL A 98 1.75 -6.40 -10.30
C VAL A 98 2.91 -5.89 -9.44
N VAL A 99 3.81 -6.78 -9.01
CA VAL A 99 5.02 -6.41 -8.26
C VAL A 99 5.92 -5.48 -9.07
N ALA A 100 6.08 -5.75 -10.38
CA ALA A 100 6.90 -4.90 -11.25
C ALA A 100 6.35 -3.48 -11.36
N VAL A 101 5.01 -3.34 -11.52
CA VAL A 101 4.36 -2.03 -11.57
C VAL A 101 4.57 -1.25 -10.28
N MET A 102 4.35 -1.89 -9.12
CA MET A 102 4.50 -1.20 -7.83
C MET A 102 5.94 -0.74 -7.60
N LEU A 103 6.93 -1.59 -7.84
CA LEU A 103 8.34 -1.24 -7.67
C LEU A 103 8.79 -0.15 -8.67
N GLU A 104 8.33 -0.22 -9.92
CA GLU A 104 8.63 0.79 -10.93
C GLU A 104 8.01 2.14 -10.55
N ALA A 105 6.76 2.14 -10.13
CA ALA A 105 6.03 3.36 -9.80
C ALA A 105 6.65 4.10 -8.59
N VAL A 106 6.94 3.37 -7.50
CA VAL A 106 7.52 3.96 -6.27
C VAL A 106 9.00 4.26 -6.45
N GLY A 107 9.78 3.36 -7.06
CA GLY A 107 11.22 3.60 -7.30
C GLY A 107 11.50 4.78 -8.23
N ASN A 108 10.56 5.07 -9.14
CA ASN A 108 10.65 6.18 -10.10
C ASN A 108 9.72 7.36 -9.74
N TYR A 109 9.44 7.57 -8.46
CA TYR A 109 8.48 8.59 -7.98
C TYR A 109 8.77 10.01 -8.49
N ASN A 110 10.03 10.33 -8.80
CA ASN A 110 10.46 11.63 -9.31
C ASN A 110 10.20 11.83 -10.81
N LEU A 111 9.93 10.74 -11.55
CA LEU A 111 9.68 10.86 -13.00
C LEU A 111 8.26 11.36 -13.26
N GLN A 112 8.11 12.04 -14.38
CA GLN A 112 6.80 12.50 -14.82
C GLN A 112 5.86 11.33 -15.12
N LEU A 113 4.62 11.47 -14.70
CA LEU A 113 3.51 10.61 -15.09
C LEU A 113 3.14 10.92 -16.54
N THR A 114 2.93 9.89 -17.34
CA THR A 114 2.44 10.02 -18.72
C THR A 114 1.29 9.07 -18.98
N LYS A 115 0.52 9.33 -20.04
CA LYS A 115 -0.54 8.44 -20.50
C LYS A 115 0.00 7.03 -20.78
N GLU A 116 1.13 6.94 -21.46
CA GLU A 116 1.77 5.67 -21.85
C GLU A 116 2.13 4.84 -20.62
N LYS A 117 2.62 5.47 -19.53
CA LYS A 117 2.91 4.79 -18.27
C LYS A 117 1.64 4.24 -17.64
N LEU A 118 0.59 5.06 -17.52
CA LEU A 118 -0.69 4.62 -16.96
C LEU A 118 -1.27 3.45 -17.74
N CYS A 119 -1.25 3.53 -19.06
CA CYS A 119 -1.70 2.46 -19.95
C CYS A 119 -0.86 1.18 -19.79
N ALA A 120 0.47 1.31 -19.69
CA ALA A 120 1.36 0.18 -19.49
C ALA A 120 1.13 -0.49 -18.12
N TRP A 121 0.93 0.27 -17.05
CA TRP A 121 0.62 -0.26 -15.72
C TRP A 121 -0.74 -0.97 -15.69
N GLN A 122 -1.76 -0.38 -16.32
CA GLN A 122 -3.06 -1.02 -16.44
C GLN A 122 -2.98 -2.34 -17.21
N ALA A 123 -2.29 -2.38 -18.35
CA ALA A 123 -2.10 -3.60 -19.12
C ALA A 123 -1.36 -4.70 -18.33
N ALA A 124 -0.40 -4.31 -17.49
CA ALA A 124 0.34 -5.24 -16.63
C ALA A 124 -0.54 -5.89 -15.54
N PHE A 125 -1.63 -5.26 -15.13
CA PHE A 125 -2.63 -5.86 -14.24
C PHE A 125 -3.50 -6.91 -14.92
N PHE A 126 -3.57 -6.90 -16.24
CA PHE A 126 -4.43 -7.78 -17.02
C PHE A 126 -3.68 -8.43 -18.19
N PRO A 127 -2.62 -9.22 -17.93
CA PRO A 127 -1.75 -9.75 -18.98
C PRO A 127 -2.48 -10.67 -19.96
N ALA A 128 -3.61 -11.24 -19.55
CA ALA A 128 -4.46 -12.06 -20.43
C ALA A 128 -5.59 -11.27 -21.10
N GLY A 129 -5.77 -9.98 -20.77
CA GLY A 129 -6.86 -9.15 -21.30
C GLY A 129 -8.25 -9.51 -20.75
N PHE A 130 -8.33 -10.09 -19.54
CA PHE A 130 -9.57 -10.49 -18.90
C PHE A 130 -9.62 -9.99 -17.45
N SER A 131 -10.81 -9.59 -17.02
CA SER A 131 -11.17 -9.33 -15.64
C SER A 131 -12.48 -10.03 -15.32
N ASP A 132 -12.56 -10.73 -14.18
CA ASP A 132 -13.73 -11.51 -13.72
C ASP A 132 -14.38 -12.38 -14.82
N GLY A 133 -13.53 -12.96 -15.71
CA GLY A 133 -13.97 -13.80 -16.81
C GLY A 133 -14.49 -13.05 -18.05
N CYS A 134 -14.58 -11.73 -18.00
CA CYS A 134 -14.93 -10.87 -19.11
C CYS A 134 -13.70 -10.32 -19.81
N LYS A 135 -13.73 -10.25 -21.14
CA LYS A 135 -12.68 -9.58 -21.91
C LYS A 135 -12.78 -8.08 -21.71
N ILE A 136 -11.66 -7.45 -21.41
CA ILE A 136 -11.56 -5.99 -21.21
C ILE A 136 -10.55 -5.37 -22.17
N GLU A 137 -10.71 -4.07 -22.43
CA GLU A 137 -9.70 -3.26 -23.11
C GLU A 137 -8.53 -2.99 -22.16
N THR A 138 -7.32 -3.34 -22.61
CA THR A 138 -6.10 -3.14 -21.82
C THR A 138 -5.12 -2.21 -22.50
N GLY A 139 -4.39 -1.42 -21.73
CA GLY A 139 -3.36 -0.51 -22.23
C GLY A 139 -3.90 0.71 -22.98
N GLN A 140 -5.17 1.00 -22.84
CA GLN A 140 -5.82 2.18 -23.41
C GLN A 140 -6.99 2.63 -22.54
N TYR A 141 -7.40 3.88 -22.69
CA TYR A 141 -8.61 4.36 -22.01
C TYR A 141 -9.84 3.69 -22.57
N ARG A 142 -10.85 3.47 -21.71
CA ARG A 142 -12.13 2.86 -22.10
C ARG A 142 -12.85 3.67 -23.17
N THR A 143 -13.57 2.97 -24.00
CA THR A 143 -14.41 3.56 -25.07
C THR A 143 -15.89 3.42 -24.77
N ASN A 144 -16.26 2.72 -23.70
CA ASN A 144 -17.62 2.49 -23.27
C ASN A 144 -17.98 3.33 -22.04
N GLU A 145 -19.29 3.54 -21.81
CA GLU A 145 -19.79 4.08 -20.55
C GLU A 145 -19.42 3.16 -19.39
N GLU A 146 -19.12 3.75 -18.23
CA GLU A 146 -18.76 3.00 -17.05
C GLU A 146 -19.66 3.38 -15.87
N HIS A 147 -20.30 2.35 -15.31
CA HIS A 147 -21.17 2.46 -14.15
C HIS A 147 -20.57 1.65 -12.99
N ILE A 148 -20.25 2.32 -11.91
CA ILE A 148 -19.78 1.66 -10.69
C ILE A 148 -20.99 1.16 -9.93
N VAL A 149 -21.15 -0.16 -9.89
CA VAL A 149 -22.35 -0.82 -9.37
C VAL A 149 -22.03 -1.81 -8.25
N SER A 150 -23.01 -2.12 -7.42
CA SER A 150 -22.97 -3.26 -6.51
C SER A 150 -24.31 -3.99 -6.51
N GLY A 151 -24.30 -5.22 -6.03
CA GLY A 151 -25.50 -6.05 -5.98
C GLY A 151 -25.46 -7.22 -6.97
N MET A 152 -26.56 -7.98 -7.04
CA MET A 152 -26.67 -9.11 -7.96
C MET A 152 -27.12 -8.62 -9.34
N PHE A 153 -26.69 -9.34 -10.38
CA PHE A 153 -27.08 -9.08 -11.77
C PHE A 153 -28.61 -8.92 -11.89
N GLY A 154 -29.03 -7.83 -12.54
CA GLY A 154 -30.44 -7.45 -12.70
C GLY A 154 -31.08 -6.76 -11.48
N ARG A 155 -30.32 -6.51 -10.41
CA ARG A 155 -30.72 -5.73 -9.20
C ARG A 155 -29.54 -4.89 -8.70
N GLU A 156 -28.76 -4.35 -9.62
CA GLU A 156 -27.61 -3.52 -9.30
C GLU A 156 -28.06 -2.17 -8.74
N ARG A 157 -27.33 -1.72 -7.72
CA ARG A 157 -27.36 -0.32 -7.26
C ARG A 157 -26.20 0.42 -7.94
N ILE A 158 -26.52 1.47 -8.68
CA ILE A 158 -25.54 2.38 -9.25
C ILE A 158 -25.06 3.32 -8.14
N HIS A 159 -23.76 3.31 -7.86
CA HIS A 159 -23.09 4.19 -6.91
C HIS A 159 -22.55 5.44 -7.61
N TYR A 160 -22.01 5.27 -8.79
CA TYR A 160 -21.41 6.36 -9.55
C TYR A 160 -21.47 6.06 -11.05
N ILE A 161 -21.68 7.09 -11.85
CA ILE A 161 -21.55 7.03 -13.30
C ILE A 161 -20.34 7.89 -13.67
N ALA A 162 -19.33 7.30 -14.31
CA ALA A 162 -18.12 7.99 -14.69
C ALA A 162 -18.36 8.94 -15.89
N PRO A 163 -17.48 9.92 -16.13
CA PRO A 163 -17.56 10.79 -17.31
C PRO A 163 -17.67 10.00 -18.62
N TRP A 164 -18.37 10.57 -19.60
CA TRP A 164 -18.50 10.00 -20.93
C TRP A 164 -17.14 9.75 -21.58
N PRO A 165 -16.97 8.68 -22.39
CA PRO A 165 -15.69 8.31 -22.99
C PRO A 165 -15.00 9.46 -23.76
N GLU A 166 -15.78 10.31 -24.44
CA GLU A 166 -15.27 11.45 -25.23
C GLU A 166 -14.57 12.50 -24.35
N ARG A 167 -14.85 12.54 -23.05
CA ARG A 167 -14.24 13.46 -22.10
C ARG A 167 -12.94 12.92 -21.50
N ILE A 168 -12.73 11.60 -21.49
CA ILE A 168 -11.63 10.97 -20.77
C ILE A 168 -10.28 11.54 -21.15
N GLU A 169 -9.99 11.65 -22.43
CA GLU A 169 -8.70 12.16 -22.91
C GLU A 169 -8.41 13.58 -22.37
N SER A 170 -9.41 14.46 -22.41
CA SER A 170 -9.25 15.83 -21.92
C SER A 170 -9.14 15.91 -20.40
N GLU A 171 -9.91 15.10 -19.67
CA GLU A 171 -9.86 15.06 -18.20
C GLU A 171 -8.53 14.44 -17.71
N MET A 172 -8.06 13.40 -18.37
CA MET A 172 -6.77 12.78 -18.04
C MET A 172 -5.58 13.69 -18.37
N ASN A 173 -5.64 14.47 -19.44
CA ASN A 173 -4.59 15.45 -19.74
C ASN A 173 -4.50 16.52 -18.63
N LYS A 174 -5.65 17.03 -18.13
CA LYS A 174 -5.68 17.96 -16.99
C LYS A 174 -5.13 17.31 -15.71
N PHE A 175 -5.54 16.06 -15.45
CA PHE A 175 -5.06 15.30 -14.28
C PHE A 175 -3.55 15.08 -14.32
N ILE A 176 -3.00 14.64 -15.47
CA ILE A 176 -1.58 14.37 -15.63
C ILE A 176 -0.76 15.66 -15.51
N ASP A 177 -1.22 16.76 -16.10
CA ASP A 177 -0.56 18.06 -15.96
C ASP A 177 -0.53 18.52 -14.50
N TRP A 178 -1.67 18.49 -13.79
CA TRP A 178 -1.75 18.80 -12.38
C TRP A 178 -0.88 17.86 -11.52
N PHE A 179 -0.91 16.56 -11.77
CA PHE A 179 -0.14 15.56 -11.02
C PHE A 179 1.36 15.82 -11.10
N ASN A 180 1.82 16.30 -12.24
CA ASN A 180 3.24 16.56 -12.48
C ASN A 180 3.73 17.92 -11.99
N HIS A 181 2.88 18.94 -11.99
CA HIS A 181 3.32 20.33 -11.81
C HIS A 181 2.72 21.04 -10.60
N ASP A 182 1.60 20.57 -10.05
CA ASP A 182 0.98 21.24 -8.90
C ASP A 182 1.77 20.99 -7.61
N GLU A 183 2.05 22.07 -6.90
CA GLU A 183 2.69 22.07 -5.57
C GLU A 183 1.94 23.01 -4.61
N SER A 184 0.69 23.32 -4.89
CA SER A 184 -0.11 24.32 -4.16
C SER A 184 -0.45 23.95 -2.71
N CYS A 185 -0.40 22.64 -2.38
CA CYS A 185 -0.71 22.15 -1.04
C CYS A 185 0.20 20.97 -0.64
N SER A 186 0.06 20.51 0.62
CA SER A 186 0.88 19.43 1.17
C SER A 186 0.72 18.12 0.38
N SER A 187 1.76 17.27 0.40
CA SER A 187 1.73 15.96 -0.26
C SER A 187 0.58 15.07 0.24
N VAL A 188 0.16 15.21 1.48
CA VAL A 188 -0.99 14.47 2.05
C VAL A 188 -2.28 14.89 1.37
N ILE A 189 -2.53 16.20 1.24
CA ILE A 189 -3.72 16.71 0.55
C ILE A 189 -3.67 16.34 -0.93
N ARG A 190 -2.54 16.54 -1.59
CA ARG A 190 -2.37 16.19 -3.02
C ARG A 190 -2.58 14.71 -3.28
N SER A 191 -2.11 13.85 -2.38
CA SER A 191 -2.32 12.40 -2.47
C SER A 191 -3.80 12.04 -2.37
N ALA A 192 -4.53 12.65 -1.44
CA ALA A 192 -5.98 12.48 -1.31
C ALA A 192 -6.74 12.98 -2.55
N ILE A 193 -6.34 14.12 -3.11
CA ILE A 193 -6.91 14.67 -4.35
C ILE A 193 -6.62 13.75 -5.54
N ALA A 194 -5.39 13.30 -5.70
CA ALA A 194 -5.02 12.40 -6.80
C ALA A 194 -5.86 11.13 -6.80
N HIS A 195 -6.07 10.53 -5.64
CA HIS A 195 -6.91 9.36 -5.47
C HIS A 195 -8.35 9.63 -5.92
N LEU A 196 -8.98 10.64 -5.32
CA LEU A 196 -10.36 11.00 -5.62
C LEU A 196 -10.56 11.37 -7.09
N TRP A 197 -9.68 12.22 -7.62
CA TRP A 197 -9.80 12.72 -8.99
C TRP A 197 -9.65 11.60 -9.99
N PHE A 198 -8.59 10.77 -9.88
CA PHE A 198 -8.36 9.67 -10.80
C PHE A 198 -9.50 8.64 -10.76
N VAL A 199 -9.94 8.24 -9.54
CA VAL A 199 -11.03 7.27 -9.42
C VAL A 199 -12.38 7.83 -9.90
N SER A 200 -12.54 9.16 -9.89
CA SER A 200 -13.74 9.83 -10.40
C SER A 200 -13.74 10.00 -11.93
N ILE A 201 -12.58 10.16 -12.57
CA ILE A 201 -12.49 10.06 -14.05
C ILE A 201 -12.75 8.62 -14.50
N HIS A 202 -12.24 7.63 -13.75
CA HIS A 202 -12.39 6.21 -14.07
C HIS A 202 -11.98 5.86 -15.49
N PRO A 203 -10.72 6.13 -15.89
CA PRO A 203 -10.33 6.13 -17.30
C PRO A 203 -10.23 4.75 -17.95
N PHE A 204 -10.20 3.66 -17.18
CA PHE A 204 -10.06 2.29 -17.67
C PHE A 204 -11.32 1.46 -17.37
N GLU A 205 -11.52 0.35 -18.08
CA GLU A 205 -12.61 -0.61 -17.79
C GLU A 205 -12.38 -1.34 -16.45
N ASP A 206 -11.11 -1.56 -16.05
CA ASP A 206 -10.77 -2.09 -14.73
C ASP A 206 -9.36 -1.67 -14.32
N GLY A 207 -9.05 -1.79 -13.01
CA GLY A 207 -7.76 -1.44 -12.42
C GLY A 207 -7.66 -0.01 -11.90
N ASN A 208 -8.72 0.79 -12.01
CA ASN A 208 -8.72 2.19 -11.60
C ASN A 208 -8.43 2.38 -10.10
N GLY A 209 -9.00 1.56 -9.24
CA GLY A 209 -8.77 1.63 -7.80
C GLY A 209 -7.30 1.34 -7.43
N ARG A 210 -6.70 0.30 -8.03
CA ARG A 210 -5.29 -0.04 -7.82
C ARG A 210 -4.36 1.08 -8.31
N LEU A 211 -4.63 1.63 -9.50
CA LEU A 211 -3.87 2.77 -10.03
C LEU A 211 -4.04 4.02 -9.18
N ALA A 212 -5.24 4.33 -8.69
CA ALA A 212 -5.47 5.47 -7.81
C ALA A 212 -4.62 5.38 -6.53
N ARG A 213 -4.50 4.18 -5.92
CA ARG A 213 -3.65 3.96 -4.76
C ARG A 213 -2.17 4.12 -5.10
N ILE A 214 -1.70 3.58 -6.21
CA ILE A 214 -0.32 3.77 -6.70
C ILE A 214 -0.01 5.26 -6.94
N LEU A 215 -0.91 6.00 -7.56
CA LEU A 215 -0.75 7.44 -7.79
C LEU A 215 -0.66 8.22 -6.48
N SER A 216 -1.50 7.86 -5.51
CA SER A 216 -1.43 8.40 -4.15
C SER A 216 -0.06 8.16 -3.53
N ASP A 217 0.46 6.96 -3.68
CA ASP A 217 1.75 6.54 -3.15
C ASP A 217 2.91 7.28 -3.78
N ILE A 218 2.86 7.54 -5.08
CA ILE A 218 3.88 8.35 -5.77
C ILE A 218 3.92 9.76 -5.20
N ILE A 219 2.77 10.41 -4.97
CA ILE A 219 2.74 11.76 -4.39
C ILE A 219 3.29 11.76 -2.96
N LEU A 220 2.94 10.76 -2.15
CA LEU A 220 3.49 10.64 -0.80
C LEU A 220 5.00 10.41 -0.84
N ALA A 221 5.51 9.56 -1.75
CA ALA A 221 6.94 9.34 -1.95
C ALA A 221 7.68 10.62 -2.37
N ARG A 222 7.06 11.46 -3.23
CA ARG A 222 7.58 12.80 -3.58
C ARG A 222 7.68 13.71 -2.36
N GLY A 223 6.64 13.70 -1.49
CA GLY A 223 6.64 14.47 -0.24
C GLY A 223 7.70 14.00 0.75
N ASP A 224 7.83 12.69 0.91
CA ASP A 224 8.82 12.04 1.79
C ASP A 224 10.25 12.12 1.21
N LYS A 225 10.40 12.44 -0.07
CA LYS A 225 11.68 12.44 -0.81
C LYS A 225 12.40 11.11 -0.68
N SER A 226 11.66 10.02 -0.73
CA SER A 226 12.17 8.67 -0.46
C SER A 226 11.53 7.66 -1.40
N GLU A 227 12.37 6.82 -2.02
CA GLU A 227 11.95 5.62 -2.73
C GLU A 227 11.54 4.49 -1.77
N PHE A 228 11.93 4.61 -0.50
CA PHE A 228 11.61 3.65 0.54
C PHE A 228 10.29 4.05 1.21
N ARG A 229 9.25 3.27 0.97
CA ARG A 229 7.97 3.42 1.66
C ARG A 229 7.86 2.39 2.77
N PHE A 230 7.49 2.86 3.96
CA PHE A 230 7.44 2.05 5.17
C PHE A 230 6.05 2.02 5.81
N TYR A 231 5.07 2.68 5.22
CA TYR A 231 3.68 2.70 5.67
C TYR A 231 2.74 2.36 4.52
N ASN A 232 1.59 1.76 4.83
CA ASN A 232 0.69 1.15 3.87
C ASN A 232 -0.74 1.60 4.10
N ILE A 233 -1.21 2.50 3.27
CA ILE A 233 -2.58 3.02 3.37
C ILE A 233 -3.60 1.98 2.91
N SER A 234 -3.26 1.11 1.95
CA SER A 234 -4.15 0.05 1.45
C SER A 234 -4.52 -0.95 2.55
N SER A 235 -3.60 -1.24 3.49
CA SER A 235 -3.87 -2.05 4.69
C SER A 235 -5.01 -1.48 5.52
N GLN A 236 -4.99 -0.16 5.77
CA GLN A 236 -6.03 0.49 6.56
C GLN A 236 -7.35 0.63 5.80
N ILE A 237 -7.30 0.94 4.50
CA ILE A 237 -8.49 0.95 3.63
C ILE A 237 -9.17 -0.43 3.65
N ASN A 238 -8.39 -1.51 3.54
CA ASN A 238 -8.93 -2.87 3.53
C ASN A 238 -9.62 -3.25 4.85
N LYS A 239 -9.11 -2.75 5.99
CA LYS A 239 -9.71 -2.97 7.33
C LYS A 239 -11.10 -2.33 7.46
N ASP A 240 -11.35 -1.21 6.75
CA ASP A 240 -12.63 -0.48 6.77
C ASP A 240 -13.10 -0.13 5.35
N LYS A 241 -13.13 -1.14 4.50
CA LYS A 241 -13.49 -1.04 3.08
C LYS A 241 -14.87 -0.42 2.86
N ASN A 242 -15.83 -0.72 3.73
CA ASN A 242 -17.17 -0.17 3.62
C ASN A 242 -17.19 1.35 3.83
N HIS A 243 -16.44 1.85 4.79
CA HIS A 243 -16.32 3.29 5.02
C HIS A 243 -15.64 3.99 3.85
N TYR A 244 -14.58 3.38 3.30
CA TYR A 244 -13.91 3.88 2.10
C TYR A 244 -14.88 4.09 0.94
N TYR A 245 -15.69 3.09 0.59
CA TYR A 245 -16.64 3.23 -0.51
C TYR A 245 -17.76 4.23 -0.20
N ASN A 246 -18.22 4.28 1.05
CA ASN A 246 -19.28 5.22 1.45
C ASN A 246 -18.80 6.68 1.36
N ILE A 247 -17.59 6.98 1.85
CA ILE A 247 -17.06 8.35 1.79
C ILE A 247 -16.72 8.75 0.36
N LEU A 248 -16.23 7.81 -0.45
CA LEU A 248 -15.98 8.03 -1.87
C LEU A 248 -17.27 8.35 -2.61
N GLU A 249 -18.32 7.52 -2.48
CA GLU A 249 -19.64 7.72 -3.07
C GLU A 249 -20.21 9.08 -2.62
N LYS A 250 -20.17 9.39 -1.32
CA LYS A 250 -20.64 10.68 -0.78
C LYS A 250 -19.93 11.86 -1.43
N THR A 251 -18.62 11.79 -1.55
CA THR A 251 -17.80 12.87 -2.14
C THR A 251 -18.07 13.03 -3.63
N GLN A 252 -18.23 11.92 -4.36
CA GLN A 252 -18.56 11.91 -5.79
C GLN A 252 -19.98 12.46 -6.10
N HIS A 253 -20.86 12.53 -5.10
CA HIS A 253 -22.17 13.20 -5.19
C HIS A 253 -22.15 14.62 -4.60
N GLY A 254 -20.99 15.06 -4.10
CA GLY A 254 -20.83 16.36 -3.43
C GLY A 254 -20.82 17.56 -4.38
N ASP A 255 -20.56 18.71 -3.78
CA ASP A 255 -20.53 20.01 -4.47
C ASP A 255 -19.12 20.52 -4.79
N GLY A 256 -18.11 19.67 -4.62
CA GLY A 256 -16.68 20.00 -4.77
C GLY A 256 -16.01 20.40 -3.46
N ASP A 257 -16.72 20.42 -2.33
CA ASP A 257 -16.12 20.43 -1.01
C ASP A 257 -15.66 18.99 -0.67
N ILE A 258 -14.35 18.81 -0.51
CA ILE A 258 -13.74 17.52 -0.24
C ILE A 258 -13.10 17.44 1.17
N THR A 259 -13.52 18.32 2.08
CA THR A 259 -12.99 18.38 3.44
C THR A 259 -13.10 17.04 4.16
N GLU A 260 -14.28 16.40 4.12
CA GLU A 260 -14.47 15.11 4.78
C GLU A 260 -13.62 13.99 4.15
N TRP A 261 -13.47 14.01 2.82
CA TRP A 261 -12.60 13.06 2.11
C TRP A 261 -11.14 13.20 2.56
N ILE A 262 -10.60 14.42 2.57
CA ILE A 262 -9.23 14.67 3.03
C ILE A 262 -9.06 14.28 4.51
N SER A 263 -10.04 14.61 5.36
CA SER A 263 -10.01 14.25 6.78
C SER A 263 -9.97 12.73 6.97
N TRP A 264 -10.82 11.99 6.26
CA TRP A 264 -10.82 10.53 6.28
C TRP A 264 -9.49 9.96 5.76
N TYR A 265 -9.00 10.47 4.62
CA TYR A 265 -7.75 10.02 4.02
C TYR A 265 -6.55 10.25 4.96
N ALA A 266 -6.44 11.45 5.55
CA ALA A 266 -5.39 11.79 6.50
C ALA A 266 -5.47 10.92 7.78
N SER A 267 -6.67 10.65 8.27
CA SER A 267 -6.90 9.76 9.43
C SER A 267 -6.46 8.32 9.10
N THR A 268 -6.80 7.82 7.91
CA THR A 268 -6.37 6.50 7.43
C THR A 268 -4.85 6.43 7.28
N LEU A 269 -4.22 7.49 6.77
CA LEU A 269 -2.75 7.61 6.69
C LEU A 269 -2.11 7.66 8.08
N SER A 270 -2.72 8.37 9.04
CA SER A 270 -2.25 8.41 10.43
C SER A 270 -2.21 7.01 11.06
N LEU A 271 -3.25 6.19 10.83
CA LEU A 271 -3.28 4.80 11.29
C LEU A 271 -2.23 3.93 10.59
N ALA A 272 -1.99 4.14 9.30
CA ALA A 272 -0.94 3.44 8.56
C ALA A 272 0.47 3.77 9.11
N LEU A 273 0.69 5.00 9.52
CA LEU A 273 1.94 5.42 10.15
C LEU A 273 2.12 4.80 11.54
N ASP A 274 1.07 4.64 12.35
CA ASP A 274 1.13 3.94 13.64
C ASP A 274 1.50 2.46 13.47
N GLU A 275 0.93 1.79 12.47
CA GLU A 275 1.27 0.40 12.16
C GLU A 275 2.73 0.27 11.70
N ALA A 276 3.19 1.19 10.85
CA ALA A 276 4.58 1.25 10.40
C ALA A 276 5.55 1.50 11.55
N GLU A 277 5.22 2.42 12.46
CA GLU A 277 6.01 2.73 13.65
C GLU A 277 6.18 1.48 14.55
N THR A 278 5.12 0.71 14.72
CA THR A 278 5.16 -0.57 15.47
C THR A 278 6.13 -1.55 14.80
N THR A 279 6.04 -1.70 13.47
CA THR A 279 6.91 -2.59 12.69
C THR A 279 8.37 -2.15 12.79
N VAL A 280 8.66 -0.87 12.60
CA VAL A 280 10.03 -0.32 12.69
C VAL A 280 10.58 -0.48 14.10
N SER A 281 9.78 -0.26 15.13
CA SER A 281 10.17 -0.46 16.53
C SER A 281 10.57 -1.92 16.81
N THR A 282 9.82 -2.88 16.27
CA THR A 282 10.15 -4.30 16.39
C THR A 282 11.48 -4.63 15.72
N ILE A 283 11.72 -4.11 14.51
CA ILE A 283 12.98 -4.31 13.78
C ILE A 283 14.16 -3.68 14.54
N LEU A 284 13.99 -2.46 15.06
CA LEU A 284 15.02 -1.78 15.86
C LEU A 284 15.35 -2.55 17.13
N ASN A 285 14.34 -2.97 17.89
CA ASN A 285 14.53 -3.75 19.11
C ASN A 285 15.26 -5.06 18.82
N LYS A 286 14.91 -5.74 17.73
CA LYS A 286 15.59 -6.96 17.28
C LYS A 286 17.04 -6.68 16.91
N SER A 287 17.32 -5.61 16.19
CA SER A 287 18.70 -5.20 15.82
C SER A 287 19.51 -4.87 17.06
N MET A 288 18.98 -4.08 17.99
CA MET A 288 19.64 -3.73 19.25
C MET A 288 19.90 -4.95 20.14
N PHE A 289 18.96 -5.90 20.18
CA PHE A 289 19.15 -7.15 20.90
C PHE A 289 20.35 -7.94 20.33
N TRP A 290 20.39 -8.13 19.01
CA TRP A 290 21.48 -8.88 18.38
C TRP A 290 22.83 -8.16 18.48
N GLN A 291 22.84 -6.82 18.46
CA GLN A 291 24.05 -6.06 18.70
C GLN A 291 24.60 -6.33 20.13
N LYS A 292 23.72 -6.32 21.14
CA LYS A 292 24.10 -6.66 22.53
C LYS A 292 24.51 -8.12 22.69
N ALA A 293 23.85 -9.03 21.99
CA ALA A 293 24.12 -10.45 22.03
C ALA A 293 25.31 -10.89 21.15
N SER A 294 25.95 -9.99 20.43
CA SER A 294 27.02 -10.31 19.46
C SER A 294 28.24 -11.01 20.08
N SER A 295 28.52 -10.81 21.38
CA SER A 295 29.58 -11.45 22.12
C SER A 295 29.18 -12.78 22.76
N ILE A 296 27.92 -13.21 22.67
CA ILE A 296 27.39 -14.43 23.28
C ILE A 296 27.42 -15.55 22.24
N ALA A 297 28.08 -16.66 22.56
CA ALA A 297 28.12 -17.85 21.70
C ALA A 297 26.75 -18.58 21.77
N LEU A 298 25.93 -18.42 20.75
CA LEU A 298 24.63 -19.08 20.61
C LEU A 298 24.70 -20.18 19.56
N ASN A 299 24.01 -21.29 19.81
CA ASN A 299 23.81 -22.30 18.78
C ASN A 299 22.64 -21.91 17.86
N GLN A 300 22.54 -22.56 16.68
CA GLN A 300 21.53 -22.20 15.65
C GLN A 300 20.11 -22.30 16.20
N ARG A 301 19.77 -23.32 17.00
CA ARG A 301 18.41 -23.46 17.58
C ARG A 301 18.09 -22.33 18.56
N GLN A 302 19.05 -21.91 19.38
CA GLN A 302 18.89 -20.76 20.28
C GLN A 302 18.65 -19.49 19.47
N THR A 303 19.42 -19.27 18.42
CA THR A 303 19.27 -18.13 17.51
C THR A 303 17.89 -18.12 16.84
N ASP A 304 17.44 -19.27 16.32
CA ASP A 304 16.13 -19.39 15.65
C ASP A 304 14.98 -19.14 16.63
N MET A 305 15.07 -19.68 17.84
CA MET A 305 14.05 -19.47 18.87
C MET A 305 14.01 -18.04 19.39
N LEU A 306 15.17 -17.40 19.59
CA LEU A 306 15.24 -15.99 19.97
C LEU A 306 14.66 -15.08 18.85
N ASN A 307 14.95 -15.39 17.58
CA ASN A 307 14.34 -14.68 16.47
C ASN A 307 12.81 -14.82 16.50
N LEU A 308 12.27 -16.01 16.73
CA LEU A 308 10.84 -16.25 16.82
C LEU A 308 10.18 -15.40 17.93
N PHE A 309 10.84 -15.28 19.08
CA PHE A 309 10.34 -14.44 20.19
C PHE A 309 10.40 -12.96 19.89
N LEU A 310 11.48 -12.52 19.27
CA LEU A 310 11.65 -11.12 18.84
C LEU A 310 10.69 -10.74 17.70
N ASP A 311 10.19 -11.72 16.95
CA ASP A 311 9.18 -11.55 15.91
C ASP A 311 7.73 -11.61 16.46
N GLY A 312 7.56 -11.59 17.79
CA GLY A 312 6.24 -11.46 18.43
C GLY A 312 5.53 -12.76 18.75
N TYR A 313 6.27 -13.86 18.97
CA TYR A 313 5.67 -15.10 19.45
C TYR A 313 5.09 -14.95 20.88
N GLU A 314 3.77 -14.91 21.00
CA GLU A 314 3.06 -14.61 22.25
C GLU A 314 2.71 -15.85 23.11
N ALA A 315 2.84 -17.06 22.57
CA ALA A 315 2.46 -18.23 23.31
C ALA A 315 3.45 -18.55 24.45
N LYS A 316 2.93 -19.15 25.56
CA LYS A 316 3.76 -19.52 26.71
C LYS A 316 4.87 -20.47 26.31
N ILE A 317 6.11 -20.07 26.60
CA ILE A 317 7.31 -20.85 26.34
C ILE A 317 7.49 -21.87 27.44
N THR A 318 7.46 -23.15 27.07
CA THR A 318 7.81 -24.29 27.93
C THR A 318 8.87 -25.10 27.20
N SER A 319 9.56 -25.99 27.95
CA SER A 319 10.50 -26.94 27.30
C SER A 319 9.80 -27.83 26.27
N LYS A 320 8.50 -28.12 26.43
CA LYS A 320 7.70 -28.86 25.44
C LYS A 320 7.45 -28.02 24.18
N THR A 321 7.06 -26.75 24.35
CA THR A 321 6.84 -25.81 23.23
C THR A 321 8.14 -25.57 22.48
N TRP A 322 9.24 -25.32 23.20
CA TRP A 322 10.59 -25.17 22.60
C TRP A 322 10.99 -26.40 21.79
N ALA A 323 10.87 -27.61 22.38
CA ALA A 323 11.24 -28.87 21.71
C ALA A 323 10.44 -29.07 20.39
N SER A 324 9.14 -28.73 20.41
CA SER A 324 8.29 -28.81 19.21
C SER A 324 8.69 -27.82 18.13
N LEU A 325 8.91 -26.55 18.48
CA LEU A 325 9.28 -25.49 17.53
C LEU A 325 10.70 -25.67 16.97
N ALA A 326 11.65 -26.00 17.85
CA ALA A 326 13.04 -26.23 17.47
C ALA A 326 13.32 -27.64 16.92
N LYS A 327 12.28 -28.49 16.80
CA LYS A 327 12.37 -29.88 16.29
C LYS A 327 13.48 -30.69 16.98
N CYS A 328 13.57 -30.62 18.32
CA CYS A 328 14.57 -31.30 19.11
C CYS A 328 13.96 -32.10 20.28
N SER A 329 14.80 -32.89 20.96
CA SER A 329 14.35 -33.61 22.19
C SER A 329 14.07 -32.62 23.33
N LYS A 330 13.21 -33.02 24.29
CA LYS A 330 12.91 -32.24 25.50
C LYS A 330 14.17 -31.91 26.31
N ASP A 331 15.09 -32.85 26.41
CA ASP A 331 16.34 -32.67 27.17
C ASP A 331 17.28 -31.66 26.46
N THR A 332 17.28 -31.66 25.13
CA THR A 332 18.00 -30.66 24.34
C THR A 332 17.38 -29.27 24.55
N ALA A 333 16.05 -29.17 24.51
CA ALA A 333 15.34 -27.93 24.77
C ALA A 333 15.63 -27.36 26.15
N ILE A 334 15.65 -28.22 27.19
CA ILE A 334 15.99 -27.82 28.56
C ILE A 334 17.41 -27.27 28.63
N ARG A 335 18.38 -27.94 27.99
CA ARG A 335 19.78 -27.47 27.95
C ARG A 335 19.91 -26.12 27.23
N ASP A 336 19.29 -25.98 26.06
CA ASP A 336 19.31 -24.73 25.30
C ASP A 336 18.72 -23.56 26.14
N ILE A 337 17.61 -23.79 26.86
CA ILE A 337 16.99 -22.78 27.73
C ILE A 337 17.88 -22.46 28.93
N GLN A 338 18.43 -23.47 29.61
CA GLN A 338 19.32 -23.26 30.76
C GLN A 338 20.59 -22.48 30.40
N ASP A 339 21.12 -22.70 29.21
CA ASP A 339 22.28 -22.00 28.71
C ASP A 339 21.99 -20.52 28.41
N LEU A 340 20.77 -20.21 27.94
CA LEU A 340 20.30 -18.82 27.72
C LEU A 340 19.98 -18.04 29.02
N ILE A 341 19.75 -18.73 30.13
CA ILE A 341 19.41 -18.09 31.43
C ILE A 341 20.68 -17.76 32.22
N ARG A 342 21.80 -18.37 31.91
CA ARG A 342 23.12 -18.12 32.54
C ARG A 342 23.76 -16.85 32.00
#